data_ba3339fda7fbc3b87521421b22c120ad
#
_entry.id   ba3339fda7fbc3b87521421b22c120ad
#
_cell.length_a   1.000
_cell.length_b   1.000
_cell.length_c   1.000
_cell.angle_alpha   90.00
_cell.angle_beta   90.00
_cell.angle_gamma   90.00
#
_symmetry.space_group_name_H-M   'P 1'
#
loop_
_entity.id
_entity.type
_entity.pdbx_description
1 polymer ?
#
loop_
_entity_poly.entity_id
_entity_poly.type
_entity_poly.pdbx_seq_one_letter_code
_entity_poly.pdbx_strand_id
1 'polypeptide(L)'
;MNSKDVIKVNHVSFSYDGIPVLEDVHFTIPERSFISIVGPNSGGKTTLLKLMLGLLRPSQGTIEVLGMDPVKARTRIGYMPQQVQLDLQFPVSVLDVVLMGRMGHGWSIGPFSRTDRAIALDALRKLEMQDLAGRPFMALSGGQRQRVLIARALASEPEMLFLDEPTANVDMVVETELFELLHQMSKTITVVVVSHDLGFVSHYVQSVVCVNRCVRLHPTAAVTGEVIRDLYLSDVCMVRHHHGKG
;
A
#
# COMPACT_ATOMS: atom_id res chain seq x y z
N MET A 1 -4.13 -10.19 23.23
CA MET A 1 -4.45 -8.76 23.14
C MET A 1 -5.27 -8.60 21.87
N ASN A 2 -6.54 -8.13 21.96
CA ASN A 2 -7.32 -7.84 20.75
C ASN A 2 -6.67 -6.62 20.06
N SER A 3 -5.98 -6.84 18.96
CA SER A 3 -5.52 -5.72 18.13
C SER A 3 -6.74 -5.02 17.54
N LYS A 4 -6.71 -3.70 17.53
CA LYS A 4 -7.78 -2.88 16.96
C LYS A 4 -7.75 -2.98 15.44
N ASP A 5 -8.89 -3.28 14.79
CA ASP A 5 -8.99 -3.22 13.33
C ASP A 5 -8.90 -1.77 12.85
N VAL A 6 -7.96 -1.50 11.95
CA VAL A 6 -7.73 -0.16 11.38
C VAL A 6 -8.31 -0.02 9.97
N ILE A 7 -8.58 -1.13 9.28
CA ILE A 7 -9.39 -1.15 8.06
C ILE A 7 -10.52 -2.15 8.25
N LYS A 8 -11.74 -1.73 7.88
CA LYS A 8 -12.92 -2.59 7.81
C LYS A 8 -13.59 -2.39 6.46
N VAL A 9 -13.71 -3.47 5.72
CA VAL A 9 -14.40 -3.52 4.43
C VAL A 9 -15.62 -4.40 4.62
N ASN A 10 -16.82 -3.87 4.42
CA ASN A 10 -18.07 -4.56 4.71
C ASN A 10 -18.95 -4.60 3.45
N HIS A 11 -19.08 -5.80 2.87
CA HIS A 11 -19.95 -6.10 1.72
C HIS A 11 -19.80 -5.09 0.56
N VAL A 12 -18.54 -4.77 0.23
CA VAL A 12 -18.21 -3.78 -0.78
C VAL A 12 -18.28 -4.37 -2.17
N SER A 13 -19.03 -3.72 -3.05
CA SER A 13 -19.02 -3.98 -4.49
C SER A 13 -18.67 -2.71 -5.26
N PHE A 14 -17.99 -2.88 -6.39
CA PHE A 14 -17.58 -1.77 -7.25
C PHE A 14 -17.56 -2.17 -8.73
N SER A 15 -18.02 -1.27 -9.60
CA SER A 15 -18.04 -1.45 -11.06
C SER A 15 -17.53 -0.18 -11.75
N TYR A 16 -16.83 -0.33 -12.89
CA TYR A 16 -16.59 0.76 -13.85
C TYR A 16 -17.58 0.64 -14.99
N ASP A 17 -18.36 1.66 -15.24
CA ASP A 17 -19.34 1.71 -16.35
C ASP A 17 -20.24 0.46 -16.45
N GLY A 18 -20.66 -0.06 -15.29
CA GLY A 18 -21.49 -1.25 -15.19
C GLY A 18 -20.72 -2.59 -15.25
N ILE A 19 -19.41 -2.57 -15.51
CA ILE A 19 -18.57 -3.77 -15.51
C ILE A 19 -18.08 -4.05 -14.08
N PRO A 20 -18.50 -5.19 -13.47
CA PRO A 20 -18.09 -5.53 -12.10
C PRO A 20 -16.59 -5.76 -12.00
N VAL A 21 -15.95 -5.16 -10.98
CA VAL A 21 -14.52 -5.33 -10.67
C VAL A 21 -14.33 -5.96 -9.30
N LEU A 22 -15.17 -5.61 -8.33
CA LEU A 22 -15.17 -6.18 -6.99
C LEU A 22 -16.61 -6.52 -6.60
N GLU A 23 -16.82 -7.72 -6.03
CA GLU A 23 -18.14 -8.24 -5.69
C GLU A 23 -18.14 -8.75 -4.25
N ASP A 24 -19.02 -8.20 -3.42
CA ASP A 24 -19.27 -8.60 -2.02
C ASP A 24 -18.01 -8.79 -1.17
N VAL A 25 -17.12 -7.80 -1.21
CA VAL A 25 -15.83 -7.84 -0.50
C VAL A 25 -16.02 -7.59 0.99
N HIS A 26 -15.54 -8.53 1.80
CA HIS A 26 -15.59 -8.42 3.27
C HIS A 26 -14.28 -8.91 3.90
N PHE A 27 -13.58 -8.02 4.63
CA PHE A 27 -12.41 -8.36 5.45
C PHE A 27 -12.05 -7.22 6.42
N THR A 28 -11.18 -7.52 7.39
CA THR A 28 -10.59 -6.50 8.30
C THR A 28 -9.07 -6.61 8.32
N ILE A 29 -8.40 -5.49 8.58
CA ILE A 29 -6.94 -5.41 8.76
C ILE A 29 -6.66 -4.85 10.15
N PRO A 30 -5.89 -5.57 10.99
CA PRO A 30 -5.50 -5.08 12.32
C PRO A 30 -4.41 -4.01 12.24
N GLU A 31 -4.30 -3.20 13.29
CA GLU A 31 -3.22 -2.22 13.43
C GLU A 31 -1.85 -2.90 13.51
N ARG A 32 -0.81 -2.17 13.07
CA ARG A 32 0.60 -2.63 13.12
C ARG A 32 0.79 -3.99 12.48
N SER A 33 0.16 -4.18 11.33
CA SER A 33 0.29 -5.38 10.52
C SER A 33 0.99 -5.08 9.20
N PHE A 34 1.66 -6.09 8.66
CA PHE A 34 2.20 -6.07 7.31
C PHE A 34 1.35 -6.98 6.44
N ILE A 35 0.61 -6.39 5.50
CA ILE A 35 -0.35 -7.07 4.65
C ILE A 35 0.05 -6.91 3.19
N SER A 36 -0.06 -7.97 2.41
CA SER A 36 0.06 -7.88 0.96
C SER A 36 -1.28 -8.10 0.27
N ILE A 37 -1.58 -7.27 -0.72
CA ILE A 37 -2.68 -7.44 -1.67
C ILE A 37 -2.11 -8.07 -2.93
N VAL A 38 -2.56 -9.29 -3.26
CA VAL A 38 -2.06 -10.05 -4.41
C VAL A 38 -3.20 -10.50 -5.31
N GLY A 39 -2.88 -10.84 -6.55
CA GLY A 39 -3.84 -11.34 -7.52
C GLY A 39 -3.41 -11.07 -8.95
N PRO A 40 -4.15 -11.58 -9.94
CA PRO A 40 -3.84 -11.39 -11.35
C PRO A 40 -3.91 -9.91 -11.77
N ASN A 41 -3.26 -9.61 -12.89
CA ASN A 41 -3.43 -8.30 -13.52
C ASN A 41 -4.92 -8.12 -13.87
N SER A 42 -5.43 -6.89 -13.66
CA SER A 42 -6.85 -6.57 -13.80
C SER A 42 -7.80 -7.24 -12.79
N GLY A 43 -7.29 -7.97 -11.77
CA GLY A 43 -8.11 -8.63 -10.73
C GLY A 43 -8.78 -7.66 -9.74
N GLY A 44 -8.51 -6.35 -9.79
CA GLY A 44 -9.12 -5.34 -8.91
C GLY A 44 -8.22 -4.84 -7.78
N LYS A 45 -6.93 -5.23 -7.70
CA LYS A 45 -5.98 -4.82 -6.65
C LYS A 45 -5.90 -3.30 -6.46
N THR A 46 -5.56 -2.57 -7.53
CA THR A 46 -5.46 -1.11 -7.52
C THR A 46 -6.83 -0.45 -7.27
N THR A 47 -7.92 -1.07 -7.71
CA THR A 47 -9.29 -0.59 -7.43
C THR A 47 -9.60 -0.70 -5.93
N LEU A 48 -9.30 -1.85 -5.31
CA LEU A 48 -9.46 -2.05 -3.87
C LEU A 48 -8.62 -1.03 -3.08
N LEU A 49 -7.35 -0.84 -3.48
CA LEU A 49 -6.47 0.15 -2.88
C LEU A 49 -7.05 1.57 -3.00
N LYS A 50 -7.55 1.97 -4.17
CA LYS A 50 -8.17 3.28 -4.40
C LYS A 50 -9.46 3.49 -3.58
N LEU A 51 -10.24 2.45 -3.36
CA LEU A 51 -11.42 2.47 -2.50
C LEU A 51 -11.00 2.70 -1.04
N MET A 52 -10.00 1.97 -0.52
CA MET A 52 -9.49 2.17 0.84
C MET A 52 -8.82 3.54 1.03
N LEU A 53 -8.25 4.12 -0.02
CA LEU A 53 -7.75 5.50 -0.03
C LEU A 53 -8.87 6.55 -0.18
N GLY A 54 -10.12 6.13 -0.42
CA GLY A 54 -11.24 7.03 -0.70
C GLY A 54 -11.09 7.80 -2.02
N LEU A 55 -10.23 7.35 -2.94
CA LEU A 55 -10.09 7.90 -4.30
C LEU A 55 -11.26 7.45 -5.20
N LEU A 56 -11.89 6.34 -4.84
CA LEU A 56 -13.13 5.83 -5.41
C LEU A 56 -14.16 5.64 -4.31
N ARG A 57 -15.44 5.62 -4.67
CA ARG A 57 -16.54 5.28 -3.76
C ARG A 57 -17.10 3.92 -4.13
N PRO A 58 -17.39 3.03 -3.18
CA PRO A 58 -18.04 1.77 -3.47
C PRO A 58 -19.44 1.99 -4.02
N SER A 59 -19.88 1.09 -4.92
CA SER A 59 -21.27 1.08 -5.42
C SER A 59 -22.23 0.57 -4.36
N GLN A 60 -21.75 -0.37 -3.51
CA GLN A 60 -22.47 -0.95 -2.36
C GLN A 60 -21.50 -1.21 -1.22
N GLY A 61 -22.03 -1.32 -0.01
CA GLY A 61 -21.24 -1.60 1.19
C GLY A 61 -20.55 -0.36 1.78
N THR A 62 -19.66 -0.59 2.74
CA THR A 62 -18.96 0.48 3.47
C THR A 62 -17.49 0.13 3.69
N ILE A 63 -16.66 1.16 3.72
CA ILE A 63 -15.25 1.05 4.09
C ILE A 63 -14.97 2.05 5.21
N GLU A 64 -14.33 1.56 6.26
CA GLU A 64 -13.79 2.38 7.33
C GLU A 64 -12.26 2.22 7.37
N VAL A 65 -11.54 3.33 7.46
CA VAL A 65 -10.10 3.38 7.65
C VAL A 65 -9.78 4.24 8.86
N LEU A 66 -9.02 3.69 9.80
CA LEU A 66 -8.71 4.33 11.09
C LEU A 66 -9.99 4.75 11.87
N GLY A 67 -11.08 3.98 11.69
CA GLY A 67 -12.38 4.25 12.33
C GLY A 67 -13.16 5.42 11.73
N MET A 68 -12.83 5.85 10.51
CA MET A 68 -13.48 6.96 9.82
C MET A 68 -13.68 6.66 8.33
N ASP A 69 -14.42 7.52 7.65
CA ASP A 69 -14.56 7.50 6.20
C ASP A 69 -13.18 7.62 5.51
N PRO A 70 -12.88 6.82 4.48
CA PRO A 70 -11.57 6.83 3.81
C PRO A 70 -11.11 8.22 3.33
N VAL A 71 -12.05 9.07 2.87
CA VAL A 71 -11.71 10.44 2.43
C VAL A 71 -11.15 11.27 3.58
N LYS A 72 -11.68 11.10 4.79
CA LYS A 72 -11.18 11.78 6.00
C LYS A 72 -9.88 11.20 6.50
N ALA A 73 -9.64 9.90 6.28
CA ALA A 73 -8.43 9.22 6.71
C ALA A 73 -7.19 9.57 5.88
N ARG A 74 -7.33 10.13 4.68
CA ARG A 74 -6.23 10.38 3.73
C ARG A 74 -5.03 11.12 4.33
N THR A 75 -5.26 12.10 5.18
CA THR A 75 -4.18 12.89 5.79
C THR A 75 -3.34 12.09 6.79
N ARG A 76 -3.80 10.90 7.17
CA ARG A 76 -3.13 9.97 8.09
C ARG A 76 -2.56 8.76 7.36
N ILE A 77 -2.59 8.76 6.02
CA ILE A 77 -2.12 7.67 5.17
C ILE A 77 -1.00 8.18 4.27
N GLY A 78 0.16 7.54 4.33
CA GLY A 78 1.20 7.69 3.34
C GLY A 78 0.89 6.80 2.14
N TYR A 79 0.96 7.36 0.94
CA TYR A 79 0.68 6.61 -0.29
C TYR A 79 1.79 6.77 -1.32
N MET A 80 2.25 5.64 -1.82
CA MET A 80 3.14 5.55 -2.97
C MET A 80 2.40 4.86 -4.12
N PRO A 81 2.01 5.55 -5.19
CA PRO A 81 1.41 4.96 -6.37
C PRO A 81 2.44 4.21 -7.23
N GLN A 82 1.97 3.23 -8.02
CA GLN A 82 2.78 2.44 -8.94
C GLN A 82 3.59 3.30 -9.92
N GLN A 83 3.00 4.37 -10.42
CA GLN A 83 3.68 5.32 -11.30
C GLN A 83 3.64 6.71 -10.69
N VAL A 84 4.80 7.28 -10.51
CA VAL A 84 4.97 8.68 -10.12
C VAL A 84 5.40 9.46 -11.35
N GLN A 85 4.50 10.27 -11.88
CA GLN A 85 4.83 11.21 -12.96
C GLN A 85 5.62 12.39 -12.37
N LEU A 86 6.91 12.22 -12.24
CA LEU A 86 7.82 13.35 -12.01
C LEU A 86 8.34 13.77 -13.39
N ASP A 87 8.27 15.05 -13.67
CA ASP A 87 8.95 15.60 -14.85
C ASP A 87 10.46 15.39 -14.65
N LEU A 88 11.00 14.45 -15.42
CA LEU A 88 12.39 14.03 -15.31
C LEU A 88 13.38 15.12 -15.73
N GLN A 89 12.90 16.18 -16.41
CA GLN A 89 13.73 17.32 -16.81
C GLN A 89 13.85 18.36 -15.70
N PHE A 90 13.01 18.29 -14.67
CA PHE A 90 13.05 19.24 -13.57
C PHE A 90 14.15 18.87 -12.55
N PRO A 91 15.14 19.76 -12.31
CA PRO A 91 16.28 19.46 -11.44
C PRO A 91 15.87 19.53 -9.96
N VAL A 92 15.29 18.43 -9.44
CA VAL A 92 14.94 18.29 -8.00
C VAL A 92 15.97 17.43 -7.29
N SER A 93 16.33 17.81 -6.07
CA SER A 93 17.12 16.97 -5.19
C SER A 93 16.26 15.87 -4.53
N VAL A 94 16.91 14.84 -4.01
CA VAL A 94 16.27 13.79 -3.19
C VAL A 94 15.48 14.40 -2.04
N LEU A 95 16.05 15.37 -1.34
CA LEU A 95 15.38 16.04 -0.23
C LEU A 95 14.14 16.81 -0.70
N ASP A 96 14.18 17.48 -1.85
CA ASP A 96 13.03 18.20 -2.39
C ASP A 96 11.87 17.24 -2.69
N VAL A 97 12.15 16.06 -3.26
CA VAL A 97 11.14 15.02 -3.52
C VAL A 97 10.50 14.57 -2.21
N VAL A 98 11.28 14.34 -1.15
CA VAL A 98 10.73 13.92 0.14
C VAL A 98 9.94 15.04 0.82
N LEU A 99 10.38 16.29 0.70
CA LEU A 99 9.67 17.45 1.20
C LEU A 99 8.28 17.63 0.57
N MET A 100 8.07 17.17 -0.68
CA MET A 100 6.72 17.15 -1.28
C MET A 100 5.72 16.33 -0.44
N GLY A 101 6.18 15.34 0.35
CA GLY A 101 5.33 14.61 1.30
C GLY A 101 4.83 15.44 2.46
N ARG A 102 5.40 16.62 2.70
CA ARG A 102 4.96 17.59 3.72
C ARG A 102 3.91 18.59 3.21
N MET A 103 3.64 18.59 1.89
CA MET A 103 2.64 19.49 1.30
C MET A 103 1.25 19.14 1.85
N GLY A 104 0.53 20.17 2.33
CA GLY A 104 -0.80 20.00 2.94
C GLY A 104 -0.79 19.80 4.47
N HIS A 105 0.38 19.68 5.10
CA HIS A 105 0.52 19.72 6.55
C HIS A 105 0.71 21.16 7.04
N GLY A 106 -0.40 21.85 7.31
CA GLY A 106 -0.40 23.23 7.80
C GLY A 106 -0.60 24.30 6.72
N TRP A 107 -0.63 25.56 7.11
CA TRP A 107 -0.74 26.74 6.26
C TRP A 107 0.64 27.06 5.67
N SER A 108 1.06 26.36 4.63
CA SER A 108 2.37 26.60 4.01
C SER A 108 2.24 27.33 2.68
N ILE A 109 2.03 28.65 2.74
CA ILE A 109 2.41 29.55 1.66
C ILE A 109 3.84 30.00 1.99
N GLY A 110 4.85 29.35 1.37
CA GLY A 110 6.25 29.72 1.62
C GLY A 110 7.20 28.50 1.57
N PRO A 111 8.49 28.73 1.87
CA PRO A 111 9.47 27.65 1.91
C PRO A 111 9.20 26.70 3.09
N PHE A 112 9.56 25.43 2.91
CA PHE A 112 9.48 24.40 3.97
C PHE A 112 10.22 24.84 5.24
N SER A 113 9.60 24.60 6.38
CA SER A 113 10.15 24.95 7.70
C SER A 113 11.37 24.08 8.05
N ARG A 114 12.12 24.48 9.09
CA ARG A 114 13.18 23.64 9.66
C ARG A 114 12.66 22.29 10.16
N THR A 115 11.47 22.27 10.72
CA THR A 115 10.78 21.05 11.17
C THR A 115 10.47 20.12 10.00
N ASP A 116 9.93 20.64 8.89
CA ASP A 116 9.64 19.82 7.70
C ASP A 116 10.92 19.19 7.13
N ARG A 117 12.02 19.95 7.10
CA ARG A 117 13.32 19.43 6.66
C ARG A 117 13.84 18.35 7.59
N ALA A 118 13.68 18.50 8.91
CA ALA A 118 14.10 17.49 9.89
C ALA A 118 13.28 16.19 9.73
N ILE A 119 11.97 16.29 9.52
CA ILE A 119 11.07 15.14 9.26
C ILE A 119 11.45 14.46 7.94
N ALA A 120 11.70 15.22 6.88
CA ALA A 120 12.10 14.66 5.59
C ALA A 120 13.46 13.92 5.68
N LEU A 121 14.42 14.47 6.39
CA LEU A 121 15.72 13.81 6.63
C LEU A 121 15.57 12.55 7.50
N ASP A 122 14.68 12.56 8.50
CA ASP A 122 14.36 11.37 9.30
C ASP A 122 13.73 10.27 8.45
N ALA A 123 12.81 10.64 7.56
CA ALA A 123 12.21 9.70 6.60
C ALA A 123 13.27 9.09 5.66
N LEU A 124 14.21 9.90 5.16
CA LEU A 124 15.34 9.41 4.35
C LEU A 124 16.25 8.48 5.16
N ARG A 125 16.53 8.80 6.44
CA ARG A 125 17.34 7.95 7.31
C ARG A 125 16.71 6.58 7.52
N LYS A 126 15.38 6.50 7.72
CA LYS A 126 14.64 5.24 7.86
C LYS A 126 14.75 4.35 6.63
N LEU A 127 14.98 4.93 5.46
CA LEU A 127 15.18 4.23 4.18
C LEU A 127 16.67 4.17 3.77
N GLU A 128 17.61 4.51 4.65
CA GLU A 128 19.06 4.48 4.40
C GLU A 128 19.49 5.36 3.20
N MET A 129 18.80 6.48 2.99
CA MET A 129 18.99 7.39 1.86
C MET A 129 19.49 8.79 2.26
N GLN A 130 19.78 9.03 3.53
CA GLN A 130 20.12 10.35 4.06
C GLN A 130 21.37 10.97 3.40
N ASP A 131 22.37 10.15 3.08
CA ASP A 131 23.63 10.62 2.50
C ASP A 131 23.47 11.09 1.04
N LEU A 132 22.34 10.76 0.44
CA LEU A 132 21.97 11.15 -0.92
C LEU A 132 21.02 12.35 -0.97
N ALA A 133 20.70 12.98 0.17
CA ALA A 133 19.68 14.04 0.27
C ALA A 133 19.89 15.21 -0.70
N GLY A 134 21.15 15.63 -0.94
CA GLY A 134 21.48 16.69 -1.87
C GLY A 134 21.68 16.25 -3.34
N ARG A 135 21.61 14.93 -3.61
CA ARG A 135 21.83 14.40 -4.96
C ARG A 135 20.62 14.65 -5.86
N PRO A 136 20.82 14.89 -7.16
CA PRO A 136 19.71 14.94 -8.12
C PRO A 136 18.93 13.61 -8.09
N PHE A 137 17.59 13.66 -7.98
CA PHE A 137 16.75 12.48 -7.94
C PHE A 137 16.93 11.58 -9.17
N MET A 138 17.17 12.19 -10.32
CA MET A 138 17.40 11.48 -11.58
C MET A 138 18.70 10.67 -11.62
N ALA A 139 19.70 11.05 -10.80
CA ALA A 139 20.98 10.34 -10.72
C ALA A 139 20.94 9.07 -9.85
N LEU A 140 19.77 8.73 -9.31
CA LEU A 140 19.56 7.55 -8.47
C LEU A 140 19.31 6.31 -9.34
N SER A 141 19.70 5.12 -8.79
CA SER A 141 19.26 3.82 -9.33
C SER A 141 17.75 3.62 -9.14
N GLY A 142 17.15 2.62 -9.81
CA GLY A 142 15.74 2.29 -9.67
C GLY A 142 15.34 2.04 -8.21
N GLY A 143 16.07 1.17 -7.50
CA GLY A 143 15.80 0.86 -6.10
C GLY A 143 15.98 2.07 -5.17
N GLN A 144 17.00 2.91 -5.41
CA GLN A 144 17.18 4.15 -4.66
C GLN A 144 16.00 5.11 -4.87
N ARG A 145 15.49 5.25 -6.10
CA ARG A 145 14.28 6.05 -6.38
C ARG A 145 13.08 5.52 -5.61
N GLN A 146 12.87 4.20 -5.57
CA GLN A 146 11.78 3.59 -4.82
C GLN A 146 11.87 3.92 -3.33
N ARG A 147 13.05 3.76 -2.71
CA ARG A 147 13.29 4.14 -1.31
C ARG A 147 12.98 5.62 -1.06
N VAL A 148 13.36 6.53 -1.95
CA VAL A 148 13.05 7.97 -1.85
C VAL A 148 11.55 8.24 -1.97
N LEU A 149 10.83 7.54 -2.85
CA LEU A 149 9.37 7.70 -2.98
C LEU A 149 8.62 7.17 -1.76
N ILE A 150 9.12 6.10 -1.14
CA ILE A 150 8.60 5.63 0.15
C ILE A 150 8.90 6.63 1.26
N ALA A 151 10.13 7.20 1.29
CA ALA A 151 10.49 8.25 2.24
C ALA A 151 9.57 9.47 2.10
N ARG A 152 9.18 9.85 0.87
CA ARG A 152 8.19 10.89 0.61
C ARG A 152 6.84 10.56 1.25
N ALA A 153 6.37 9.32 1.11
CA ALA A 153 5.12 8.89 1.73
C ALA A 153 5.23 8.87 3.27
N LEU A 154 6.38 8.50 3.84
CA LEU A 154 6.64 8.52 5.27
C LEU A 154 6.79 9.94 5.85
N ALA A 155 7.23 10.90 5.03
CA ALA A 155 7.38 12.29 5.48
C ALA A 155 6.04 12.94 5.87
N SER A 156 4.90 12.40 5.46
CA SER A 156 3.59 12.81 5.96
C SER A 156 3.30 12.35 7.40
N GLU A 157 4.23 11.65 8.06
CA GLU A 157 4.07 11.06 9.40
C GLU A 157 2.80 10.20 9.53
N PRO A 158 2.61 9.23 8.63
CA PRO A 158 1.36 8.51 8.51
C PRO A 158 1.21 7.45 9.62
N GLU A 159 -0.04 7.08 9.93
CA GLU A 159 -0.37 5.92 10.77
C GLU A 159 -0.45 4.61 9.94
N MET A 160 -0.62 4.76 8.63
CA MET A 160 -0.66 3.66 7.67
C MET A 160 0.11 4.02 6.41
N LEU A 161 0.80 3.04 5.83
CA LEU A 161 1.55 3.18 4.59
C LEU A 161 0.98 2.24 3.53
N PHE A 162 0.54 2.80 2.40
CA PHE A 162 0.07 2.07 1.23
C PHE A 162 1.07 2.19 0.08
N LEU A 163 1.53 1.06 -0.43
CA LEU A 163 2.53 0.98 -1.49
C LEU A 163 1.98 0.15 -2.65
N ASP A 164 1.87 0.75 -3.82
CA ASP A 164 1.39 0.08 -5.03
C ASP A 164 2.56 -0.36 -5.90
N GLU A 165 2.89 -1.65 -5.88
CA GLU A 165 4.03 -2.28 -6.57
C GLU A 165 5.38 -1.57 -6.32
N PRO A 166 5.84 -1.47 -5.06
CA PRO A 166 7.02 -0.69 -4.70
C PRO A 166 8.34 -1.27 -5.21
N THR A 167 8.35 -2.50 -5.71
CA THR A 167 9.54 -3.21 -6.22
C THR A 167 9.48 -3.48 -7.73
N ALA A 168 8.56 -2.83 -8.46
CA ALA A 168 8.49 -2.99 -9.90
C ALA A 168 9.83 -2.57 -10.56
N ASN A 169 10.44 -3.48 -11.34
CA ASN A 169 11.72 -3.28 -12.05
C ASN A 169 12.95 -3.09 -11.14
N VAL A 170 12.96 -3.67 -9.95
CA VAL A 170 14.11 -3.69 -9.05
C VAL A 170 14.66 -5.12 -8.98
N ASP A 171 15.98 -5.24 -8.77
CA ASP A 171 16.59 -6.56 -8.60
C ASP A 171 16.23 -7.18 -7.23
N MET A 172 16.34 -8.53 -7.15
CA MET A 172 15.91 -9.32 -6.00
C MET A 172 16.63 -8.92 -4.69
N VAL A 173 17.89 -8.49 -4.76
CA VAL A 173 18.65 -8.10 -3.55
C VAL A 173 18.07 -6.82 -2.96
N VAL A 174 17.85 -5.81 -3.80
CA VAL A 174 17.27 -4.52 -3.38
C VAL A 174 15.81 -4.70 -2.92
N GLU A 175 15.08 -5.62 -3.56
CA GLU A 175 13.72 -5.99 -3.14
C GLU A 175 13.72 -6.58 -1.73
N THR A 176 14.60 -7.54 -1.45
CA THR A 176 14.77 -8.16 -0.12
C THR A 176 15.04 -7.10 0.95
N GLU A 177 16.03 -6.25 0.74
CA GLU A 177 16.38 -5.18 1.69
C GLU A 177 15.19 -4.23 1.93
N LEU A 178 14.46 -3.88 0.89
CA LEU A 178 13.28 -3.01 1.02
C LEU A 178 12.18 -3.68 1.86
N PHE A 179 11.87 -4.96 1.61
CA PHE A 179 10.85 -5.66 2.38
C PHE A 179 11.25 -5.88 3.85
N GLU A 180 12.54 -6.06 4.14
CA GLU A 180 13.05 -6.08 5.52
C GLU A 180 12.81 -4.74 6.23
N LEU A 181 13.11 -3.61 5.57
CA LEU A 181 12.82 -2.27 6.10
C LEU A 181 11.32 -2.08 6.35
N LEU A 182 10.46 -2.46 5.40
CA LEU A 182 9.01 -2.38 5.54
C LEU A 182 8.49 -3.27 6.67
N HIS A 183 9.05 -4.47 6.83
CA HIS A 183 8.72 -5.35 7.95
C HIS A 183 9.09 -4.74 9.30
N GLN A 184 10.26 -4.07 9.41
CA GLN A 184 10.60 -3.34 10.64
C GLN A 184 9.64 -2.18 10.91
N MET A 185 9.25 -1.43 9.88
CA MET A 185 8.28 -0.32 10.01
C MET A 185 6.90 -0.82 10.44
N SER A 186 6.49 -2.01 10.00
CA SER A 186 5.18 -2.56 10.34
C SER A 186 4.96 -2.79 11.85
N LYS A 187 6.04 -2.81 12.64
CA LYS A 187 5.96 -2.88 14.11
C LYS A 187 5.40 -1.60 14.75
N THR A 188 5.42 -0.49 14.02
CA THR A 188 4.98 0.83 14.51
C THR A 188 3.79 1.40 13.75
N ILE A 189 3.70 1.14 12.45
CA ILE A 189 2.61 1.58 11.56
C ILE A 189 2.05 0.38 10.78
N THR A 190 0.82 0.48 10.30
CA THR A 190 0.27 -0.56 9.41
C THR A 190 0.80 -0.37 7.99
N VAL A 191 1.34 -1.45 7.39
CA VAL A 191 1.88 -1.43 6.03
C VAL A 191 1.04 -2.32 5.13
N VAL A 192 0.56 -1.78 4.02
CA VAL A 192 -0.19 -2.49 2.97
C VAL A 192 0.56 -2.35 1.66
N VAL A 193 0.98 -3.47 1.09
CA VAL A 193 1.71 -3.52 -0.18
C VAL A 193 0.87 -4.25 -1.22
N VAL A 194 0.73 -3.67 -2.41
CA VAL A 194 0.26 -4.40 -3.58
C VAL A 194 1.46 -5.04 -4.26
N SER A 195 1.40 -6.35 -4.48
CA SER A 195 2.45 -7.09 -5.18
C SER A 195 1.83 -8.14 -6.12
N HIS A 196 2.57 -8.51 -7.16
CA HIS A 196 2.22 -9.62 -8.03
C HIS A 196 3.03 -10.90 -7.71
N ASP A 197 4.06 -10.82 -6.87
CA ASP A 197 4.87 -11.96 -6.44
C ASP A 197 4.46 -12.43 -5.04
N LEU A 198 3.56 -13.41 -5.00
CA LEU A 198 3.09 -14.01 -3.76
C LEU A 198 4.19 -14.85 -3.07
N GLY A 199 5.03 -15.55 -3.86
CA GLY A 199 6.07 -16.41 -3.33
C GLY A 199 7.09 -15.64 -2.49
N PHE A 200 7.53 -14.50 -2.99
CA PHE A 200 8.48 -13.64 -2.31
C PHE A 200 7.84 -12.94 -1.09
N VAL A 201 6.68 -12.31 -1.29
CA VAL A 201 6.01 -11.50 -0.25
C VAL A 201 5.62 -12.32 0.97
N SER A 202 5.25 -13.60 0.78
CA SER A 202 4.80 -14.48 1.88
C SER A 202 5.85 -14.67 2.99
N HIS A 203 7.11 -14.40 2.75
CA HIS A 203 8.17 -14.49 3.78
C HIS A 203 8.15 -13.30 4.77
N TYR A 204 7.57 -12.17 4.37
CA TYR A 204 7.64 -10.92 5.14
C TYR A 204 6.31 -10.49 5.75
N VAL A 205 5.20 -10.85 5.10
CA VAL A 205 3.86 -10.39 5.52
C VAL A 205 3.19 -11.36 6.48
N GLN A 206 2.31 -10.85 7.33
CA GLN A 206 1.53 -11.64 8.28
C GLN A 206 0.29 -12.25 7.63
N SER A 207 -0.29 -11.56 6.66
CA SER A 207 -1.48 -12.01 5.93
C SER A 207 -1.48 -11.49 4.51
N VAL A 208 -2.23 -12.18 3.66
CA VAL A 208 -2.36 -11.87 2.24
C VAL A 208 -3.84 -11.67 1.90
N VAL A 209 -4.14 -10.57 1.24
CA VAL A 209 -5.45 -10.28 0.65
C VAL A 209 -5.42 -10.71 -0.81
N CYS A 210 -6.03 -11.85 -1.10
CA CYS A 210 -6.15 -12.40 -2.45
C CYS A 210 -7.30 -11.74 -3.18
N VAL A 211 -7.02 -11.06 -4.31
CA VAL A 211 -7.99 -10.28 -5.08
C VAL A 211 -8.11 -10.81 -6.50
N ASN A 212 -9.29 -11.34 -6.82
CA ASN A 212 -9.72 -11.72 -8.17
C ASN A 212 -11.24 -11.61 -8.25
N ARG A 213 -11.79 -10.42 -8.51
CA ARG A 213 -13.20 -10.01 -8.36
C ARG A 213 -13.73 -10.19 -6.94
N CYS A 214 -13.58 -11.40 -6.38
CA CYS A 214 -13.79 -11.65 -4.95
C CYS A 214 -12.49 -11.40 -4.18
N VAL A 215 -12.63 -11.11 -2.90
CA VAL A 215 -11.49 -10.86 -2.03
C VAL A 215 -11.52 -11.82 -0.85
N ARG A 216 -10.37 -12.44 -0.56
CA ARG A 216 -10.20 -13.31 0.62
C ARG A 216 -8.92 -12.93 1.35
N LEU A 217 -9.04 -12.78 2.66
CA LEU A 217 -7.89 -12.60 3.55
C LEU A 217 -7.43 -13.98 4.07
N HIS A 218 -6.16 -14.29 3.88
CA HIS A 218 -5.53 -15.50 4.39
C HIS A 218 -4.35 -15.14 5.29
N PRO A 219 -4.21 -15.73 6.49
CA PRO A 219 -2.93 -15.74 7.19
C PRO A 219 -1.86 -16.36 6.27
N THR A 220 -0.64 -15.83 6.30
CA THR A 220 0.42 -16.30 5.39
C THR A 220 0.68 -17.80 5.54
N ALA A 221 0.60 -18.33 6.78
CA ALA A 221 0.73 -19.77 7.05
C ALA A 221 -0.35 -20.65 6.37
N ALA A 222 -1.47 -20.07 5.93
CA ALA A 222 -2.55 -20.77 5.24
C ALA A 222 -2.46 -20.64 3.70
N VAL A 223 -1.47 -19.94 3.18
CA VAL A 223 -1.26 -19.78 1.73
C VAL A 223 -0.59 -21.02 1.19
N THR A 224 -1.39 -21.92 0.62
CA THR A 224 -0.94 -23.17 -0.02
C THR A 224 -0.87 -23.02 -1.54
N GLY A 225 -0.21 -23.97 -2.22
CA GLY A 225 -0.21 -24.03 -3.68
C GLY A 225 -1.62 -24.13 -4.30
N GLU A 226 -2.61 -24.65 -3.57
CA GLU A 226 -4.02 -24.67 -3.99
C GLU A 226 -4.62 -23.25 -3.97
N VAL A 227 -4.39 -22.48 -2.90
CA VAL A 227 -4.85 -21.08 -2.79
C VAL A 227 -4.25 -20.23 -3.93
N ILE A 228 -2.97 -20.45 -4.25
CA ILE A 228 -2.29 -19.76 -5.35
C ILE A 228 -2.93 -20.16 -6.69
N ARG A 229 -3.17 -21.45 -6.90
CA ARG A 229 -3.78 -21.96 -8.14
C ARG A 229 -5.18 -21.41 -8.32
N ASP A 230 -6.01 -21.43 -7.27
CA ASP A 230 -7.37 -20.89 -7.30
C ASP A 230 -7.37 -19.40 -7.60
N LEU A 231 -6.41 -18.64 -7.07
CA LEU A 231 -6.29 -17.21 -7.31
C LEU A 231 -6.01 -16.85 -8.77
N TYR A 232 -5.18 -17.65 -9.45
CA TYR A 232 -4.72 -17.33 -10.81
C TYR A 232 -5.46 -18.10 -11.92
N LEU A 233 -6.12 -19.23 -11.62
CA LEU A 233 -6.78 -20.10 -12.60
C LEU A 233 -8.30 -20.05 -12.56
N SER A 234 -8.92 -19.52 -11.50
CA SER A 234 -10.38 -19.43 -11.40
C SER A 234 -10.88 -18.14 -12.03
N ASP A 235 -11.52 -18.24 -13.19
CA ASP A 235 -12.25 -17.14 -13.84
C ASP A 235 -13.58 -16.78 -13.15
N VAL A 236 -13.99 -17.51 -12.09
CA VAL A 236 -15.32 -17.37 -11.47
C VAL A 236 -15.23 -17.46 -9.95
N CYS A 237 -15.83 -16.48 -9.27
CA CYS A 237 -16.18 -16.57 -7.85
C CYS A 237 -17.19 -17.70 -7.63
N MET A 238 -16.74 -18.92 -7.30
CA MET A 238 -17.64 -19.92 -6.78
C MET A 238 -18.03 -19.55 -5.36
N VAL A 239 -19.22 -19.01 -5.19
CA VAL A 239 -19.89 -18.90 -3.88
C VAL A 239 -20.25 -20.32 -3.45
N ARG A 240 -19.38 -20.97 -2.68
CA ARG A 240 -19.75 -22.21 -1.97
C ARG A 240 -20.66 -21.83 -0.81
N HIS A 241 -21.97 -21.83 -1.07
CA HIS A 241 -22.95 -21.90 0.04
C HIS A 241 -22.72 -23.24 0.77
N HIS A 242 -22.17 -23.17 1.99
CA HIS A 242 -22.28 -24.29 2.91
C HIS A 242 -23.74 -24.43 3.28
N HIS A 243 -24.46 -25.33 2.60
CA HIS A 243 -25.70 -25.86 3.13
C HIS A 243 -25.35 -26.67 4.40
N GLY A 244 -25.54 -26.06 5.55
CA GLY A 244 -25.61 -26.80 6.79
C GLY A 244 -26.72 -27.86 6.66
N LYS A 245 -26.32 -29.11 6.71
CA LYS A 245 -27.28 -30.20 6.93
C LYS A 245 -27.70 -30.10 8.38
N GLY A 246 -29.03 -30.00 8.57
CA GLY A 246 -29.72 -30.14 9.83
C GLY A 246 -29.54 -31.49 10.47
#